data_e66954a69ef2fa042f38ed8676b5b988
#
_entry.id   e66954a69ef2fa042f38ed8676b5b988
#
_cell.length_a   1.000
_cell.length_b   1.000
_cell.length_c   1.000
_cell.angle_alpha   90.00
_cell.angle_beta   90.00
_cell.angle_gamma   90.00
#
_symmetry.space_group_name_H-M   'P 1'
#
loop_
_entity.id
_entity.type
_entity.pdbx_description
1 polymer ?
#
loop_
_entity_poly.entity_id
_entity_poly.type
_entity_poly.pdbx_seq_one_letter_code
_entity_poly.pdbx_strand_id
1 'polypeptide(L)'
;MSADEMFKKLGFLKIIDNDTEIKYCYINTIMGDKVEHTIQIAKVGKIVFSYRNDKNHQVMGLGKKELQAINKKVEELGWID
;
A
#
# COMPACT_ATOMS: atom_id res chain seq x y z
N MET A 1 -17.04 -3.37 -3.49
CA MET A 1 -15.98 -3.48 -2.45
C MET A 1 -15.17 -2.20 -2.41
N SER A 2 -14.97 -1.64 -1.22
CA SER A 2 -14.18 -0.42 -1.08
C SER A 2 -12.68 -0.72 -1.20
N ALA A 3 -11.90 0.32 -1.48
CA ALA A 3 -10.44 0.19 -1.52
C ALA A 3 -9.89 -0.31 -0.19
N ASP A 4 -10.40 0.21 0.93
CA ASP A 4 -9.95 -0.22 2.26
C ASP A 4 -10.21 -1.70 2.48
N GLU A 5 -11.35 -2.23 2.03
CA GLU A 5 -11.64 -3.65 2.12
C GLU A 5 -10.69 -4.46 1.24
N MET A 6 -10.36 -3.97 0.05
CA MET A 6 -9.42 -4.64 -0.84
C MET A 6 -8.02 -4.70 -0.21
N PHE A 7 -7.54 -3.61 0.35
CA PHE A 7 -6.25 -3.58 1.05
C PHE A 7 -6.25 -4.53 2.26
N LYS A 8 -7.34 -4.54 3.02
CA LYS A 8 -7.44 -5.42 4.19
C LYS A 8 -7.36 -6.88 3.80
N LYS A 9 -8.00 -7.27 2.70
CA LYS A 9 -7.93 -8.66 2.20
C LYS A 9 -6.53 -9.07 1.78
N LEU A 10 -5.70 -8.10 1.37
CA LEU A 10 -4.32 -8.36 1.00
C LEU A 10 -3.38 -8.38 2.22
N GLY A 11 -3.90 -8.07 3.40
CA GLY A 11 -3.11 -8.03 4.62
C GLY A 11 -2.58 -6.66 5.01
N PHE A 12 -2.95 -5.61 4.27
CA PHE A 12 -2.55 -4.25 4.59
C PHE A 12 -3.45 -3.65 5.66
N LEU A 13 -2.84 -2.91 6.58
CA LEU A 13 -3.55 -2.13 7.59
C LEU A 13 -3.39 -0.65 7.26
N LYS A 14 -4.47 0.10 7.37
CA LYS A 14 -4.42 1.55 7.19
C LYS A 14 -3.90 2.18 8.48
N ILE A 15 -2.72 2.76 8.43
CA ILE A 15 -2.04 3.32 9.60
C ILE A 15 -2.11 4.84 9.66
N ILE A 16 -2.34 5.51 8.54
CA ILE A 16 -2.51 6.96 8.47
C ILE A 16 -3.67 7.27 7.52
N ASP A 17 -4.54 8.17 7.95
CA ASP A 17 -5.61 8.69 7.10
C ASP A 17 -5.95 10.09 7.61
N ASN A 18 -5.41 11.10 6.95
CA ASN A 18 -5.61 12.49 7.33
C ASN A 18 -5.76 13.37 6.08
N ASP A 19 -5.72 14.69 6.25
CA ASP A 19 -5.95 15.63 5.16
C ASP A 19 -4.86 15.59 4.08
N THR A 20 -3.67 15.10 4.41
CA THR A 20 -2.52 15.13 3.50
C THR A 20 -2.14 13.79 2.92
N GLU A 21 -2.45 12.69 3.62
CA GLU A 21 -2.00 11.37 3.16
C GLU A 21 -2.84 10.24 3.73
N ILE A 22 -2.80 9.14 3.00
CA ILE A 22 -3.33 7.84 3.44
C ILE A 22 -2.18 6.85 3.31
N LYS A 23 -1.95 6.05 4.35
CA LYS A 23 -0.85 5.08 4.33
C LYS A 23 -1.35 3.71 4.77
N TYR A 24 -1.00 2.71 3.97
CA TYR A 24 -1.28 1.30 4.26
C TYR A 24 0.03 0.57 4.46
N CYS A 25 0.06 -0.34 5.42
CA CYS A 25 1.28 -1.09 5.74
C CYS A 25 0.95 -2.58 5.86
N TYR A 26 1.82 -3.40 5.29
CA TYR A 26 1.78 -4.85 5.38
C TYR A 26 3.12 -5.32 5.94
N ILE A 27 3.08 -6.11 7.01
CA ILE A 27 4.29 -6.65 7.62
C ILE A 27 4.22 -8.17 7.55
N ASN A 28 5.27 -8.79 7.04
CA ASN A 28 5.38 -10.22 6.92
C ASN A 28 6.77 -10.69 7.36
N THR A 29 6.88 -11.97 7.68
CA THR A 29 8.16 -12.59 7.99
C THR A 29 8.42 -13.65 6.93
N ILE A 30 9.52 -13.48 6.20
CA ILE A 30 9.94 -14.41 5.15
C ILE A 30 11.30 -14.95 5.54
N MET A 31 11.39 -16.27 5.78
CA MET A 31 12.63 -16.95 6.16
C MET A 31 13.31 -16.29 7.38
N GLY A 32 12.51 -15.86 8.35
CA GLY A 32 13.02 -15.21 9.55
C GLY A 32 13.29 -13.71 9.43
N ASP A 33 13.18 -13.15 8.21
CA ASP A 33 13.39 -11.73 7.98
C ASP A 33 12.07 -10.98 7.99
N LYS A 34 12.05 -9.88 8.71
CA LYS A 34 10.88 -8.98 8.71
C LYS A 34 10.85 -8.19 7.41
N VAL A 35 9.72 -8.27 6.73
CA VAL A 35 9.48 -7.57 5.47
C VAL A 35 8.33 -6.61 5.66
N GLU A 36 8.52 -5.36 5.25
CA GLU A 36 7.53 -4.31 5.41
C GLU A 36 7.24 -3.68 4.05
N HIS A 37 5.96 -3.70 3.69
CA HIS A 37 5.47 -3.06 2.46
C HIS A 37 4.62 -1.86 2.86
N THR A 38 4.90 -0.71 2.30
CA THR A 38 4.13 0.50 2.60
C THR A 38 3.65 1.13 1.30
N ILE A 39 2.35 1.44 1.26
CA ILE A 39 1.75 2.19 0.16
C ILE A 39 1.24 3.50 0.75
N GLN A 40 1.83 4.59 0.30
CA GLN A 40 1.46 5.93 0.73
C GLN A 40 0.81 6.67 -0.42
N ILE A 41 -0.40 7.18 -0.19
CA ILE A 41 -1.13 7.97 -1.17
C ILE A 41 -1.16 9.40 -0.64
N ALA A 42 -0.31 10.24 -1.21
CA ALA A 42 -0.28 11.65 -0.86
C ALA A 42 -1.38 12.39 -1.61
N LYS A 43 -2.22 13.10 -0.90
CA LYS A 43 -3.42 13.74 -1.50
C LYS A 43 -3.10 14.88 -2.45
N VAL A 44 -1.83 15.28 -2.56
CA VAL A 44 -1.37 16.18 -3.61
C VAL A 44 -1.24 15.51 -4.97
N GLY A 45 -1.46 14.20 -5.06
CA GLY A 45 -1.47 13.47 -6.33
C GLY A 45 -0.28 12.56 -6.55
N LYS A 46 0.34 12.05 -5.49
CA LYS A 46 1.48 11.14 -5.60
C LYS A 46 1.21 9.84 -4.86
N ILE A 47 1.68 8.74 -5.45
CA ILE A 47 1.63 7.43 -4.82
C ILE A 47 3.07 6.95 -4.65
N VAL A 48 3.41 6.58 -3.42
CA VAL A 48 4.74 6.07 -3.10
C VAL A 48 4.59 4.65 -2.60
N PHE A 49 5.30 3.73 -3.22
CA PHE A 49 5.44 2.36 -2.77
C PHE A 49 6.83 2.20 -2.18
N SER A 50 6.93 1.71 -0.96
CA SER A 50 8.21 1.41 -0.36
C SER A 50 8.22 -0.02 0.18
N TYR A 51 9.39 -0.63 0.09
CA TYR A 51 9.63 -2.00 0.52
C TYR A 51 10.88 -1.99 1.41
N ARG A 52 10.76 -2.58 2.57
CA ARG A 52 11.86 -2.64 3.52
C ARG A 52 12.09 -4.07 3.97
N ASN A 53 13.35 -4.50 3.96
CA ASN A 53 13.77 -5.82 4.41
C ASN A 53 15.04 -5.65 5.22
N ASP A 54 15.11 -6.28 6.39
CA ASP A 54 16.22 -6.10 7.33
C ASP A 54 17.54 -6.70 6.82
N LYS A 55 17.49 -7.72 5.95
CA LYS A 55 18.70 -8.46 5.57
C LYS A 55 18.88 -8.65 4.09
N ASN A 56 17.90 -8.44 3.29
CA ASN A 56 17.98 -8.73 1.88
C ASN A 56 17.61 -7.53 1.05
N HIS A 57 18.15 -7.48 -0.14
CA HIS A 57 18.05 -6.33 -1.02
C HIS A 57 17.17 -6.60 -2.23
N GLN A 58 16.35 -7.65 -2.17
CA GLN A 58 15.41 -7.90 -3.24
C GLN A 58 14.28 -6.89 -3.21
N VAL A 59 14.13 -6.18 -4.32
CA VAL A 59 13.01 -5.27 -4.52
C VAL A 59 11.81 -6.09 -4.96
N MET A 60 10.74 -6.06 -4.17
CA MET A 60 9.47 -6.63 -4.61
C MET A 60 8.64 -5.54 -5.27
N GLY A 61 8.16 -5.83 -6.47
CA GLY A 61 7.28 -4.92 -7.17
C GLY A 61 5.87 -4.98 -6.62
N LEU A 62 5.03 -4.06 -7.10
CA LEU A 62 3.60 -4.10 -6.84
C LEU A 62 2.97 -5.27 -7.57
N GLY A 63 2.18 -6.05 -6.85
CA GLY A 63 1.41 -7.10 -7.45
C GLY A 63 0.15 -6.57 -8.13
N LYS A 64 -0.47 -7.44 -8.92
CA LYS A 64 -1.70 -7.09 -9.64
C LYS A 64 -2.82 -6.69 -8.70
N LYS A 65 -2.96 -7.39 -7.57
CA LYS A 65 -4.03 -7.12 -6.61
C LYS A 65 -3.81 -5.82 -5.87
N GLU A 66 -2.55 -5.50 -5.52
CA GLU A 66 -2.21 -4.22 -4.91
C GLU A 66 -2.51 -3.06 -5.85
N LEU A 67 -2.19 -3.23 -7.13
CA LEU A 67 -2.50 -2.22 -8.13
C LEU A 67 -4.02 -2.01 -8.25
N GLN A 68 -4.81 -3.08 -8.21
CA GLN A 68 -6.26 -2.98 -8.25
C GLN A 68 -6.80 -2.19 -7.06
N ALA A 69 -6.26 -2.44 -5.85
CA ALA A 69 -6.66 -1.71 -4.66
C ALA A 69 -6.28 -0.23 -4.74
N ILE A 70 -5.09 0.07 -5.26
CA ILE A 70 -4.63 1.44 -5.47
C ILE A 70 -5.55 2.15 -6.47
N ASN A 71 -5.88 1.50 -7.58
CA ASN A 71 -6.78 2.07 -8.59
C ASN A 71 -8.15 2.36 -8.00
N LYS A 72 -8.66 1.48 -7.16
CA LYS A 72 -9.94 1.70 -6.50
C LYS A 72 -9.88 2.91 -5.57
N LYS A 73 -8.80 3.07 -4.82
CA LYS A 73 -8.61 4.21 -3.93
C LYS A 73 -8.51 5.53 -4.70
N VAL A 74 -7.76 5.53 -5.79
CA VAL A 74 -7.62 6.69 -6.66
C VAL A 74 -8.97 7.10 -7.24
N GLU A 75 -9.79 6.11 -7.64
CA GLU A 75 -11.14 6.35 -8.08
C GLU A 75 -12.01 6.98 -6.99
N GLU A 76 -11.95 6.43 -5.76
CA GLU A 76 -12.69 6.95 -4.62
C GLU A 76 -12.30 8.38 -4.25
N LEU A 77 -11.03 8.73 -4.47
CA LEU A 77 -10.53 10.08 -4.23
C LEU A 77 -10.89 11.05 -5.35
N GLY A 78 -11.46 10.56 -6.45
CA GLY A 78 -11.82 11.41 -7.57
C GLY A 78 -10.66 11.84 -8.45
N TRP A 79 -9.54 11.12 -8.42
CA TRP A 79 -8.36 11.45 -9.22
C TRP A 79 -8.47 11.00 -10.68
N ILE A 80 -9.34 10.06 -10.95
CA ILE A 80 -9.62 9.58 -12.31
C ILE A 80 -11.10 9.68 -12.58
N ASP A 81 -11.42 10.10 -13.78
CA ASP A 81 -12.83 10.26 -14.24
C ASP A 81 -13.40 8.95 -14.75
#